data_51a2e0eda11af2253ff0c44fc00606dd
#
_entry.id   51a2e0eda11af2253ff0c44fc00606dd
#
_cell.length_a   1.000
_cell.length_b   1.000
_cell.length_c   1.000
_cell.angle_alpha   90.00
_cell.angle_beta   90.00
_cell.angle_gamma   90.00
#
_symmetry.space_group_name_H-M   'P 1'
#
loop_
_entity.id
_entity.type
_entity.pdbx_description
1 polymer ?
#
loop_
_entity_poly.entity_id
_entity_poly.type
_entity_poly.pdbx_seq_one_letter_code
_entity_poly.pdbx_strand_id
1 'polypeptide(L)'
;MHNNKTIKNLPASERPYEKFLSLGASGLSDADLLAIIIKTGTRDKTVIDITQDILSGRHGNLLNLYEMSYEELLSIPGIGQIKAIQLKAIAELSLRIAKTKKVQSIRMNNPQTIADYYMEQMRHLTNEVVICAYFDVKSRFLGDKFISKGSLSSSVVDIGSIIRTALDKNASKLVLLHNHPSGDCTPSRNDIAVTDRLIEGSGIFSIELCDHIIIGDNEYYSFYENKLI
;
A
#
# COMPACT_ATOMS: atom_id res chain seq x y z
N MET A 1 40.76 -10.17 25.68
CA MET A 1 40.55 -8.83 25.09
C MET A 1 39.26 -8.90 24.26
N HIS A 2 38.16 -8.34 24.74
CA HIS A 2 36.89 -8.31 24.00
C HIS A 2 37.01 -7.24 22.93
N ASN A 3 37.08 -7.66 21.68
CA ASN A 3 37.09 -6.76 20.53
C ASN A 3 35.66 -6.13 20.41
N ASN A 4 35.52 -4.90 20.89
CA ASN A 4 34.26 -4.16 20.81
C ASN A 4 34.01 -3.87 19.32
N LYS A 5 33.09 -4.60 18.68
CA LYS A 5 32.71 -4.40 17.28
C LYS A 5 32.00 -3.04 17.15
N THR A 6 32.68 -2.03 16.69
CA THR A 6 32.08 -0.70 16.44
C THR A 6 32.29 -0.30 14.99
N ILE A 7 31.38 0.50 14.43
CA ILE A 7 31.52 1.07 13.09
C ILE A 7 32.82 1.89 12.95
N LYS A 8 33.35 2.44 14.05
CA LYS A 8 34.61 3.17 14.06
C LYS A 8 35.82 2.31 13.63
N ASN A 9 35.70 0.99 13.70
CA ASN A 9 36.73 0.06 13.26
C ASN A 9 36.71 -0.20 11.75
N LEU A 10 35.64 0.25 11.04
CA LEU A 10 35.56 0.19 9.59
C LEU A 10 36.40 1.33 8.97
N PRO A 11 36.98 1.14 7.77
CA PRO A 11 37.53 2.22 6.98
C PRO A 11 36.50 3.37 6.84
N ALA A 12 36.95 4.61 6.78
CA ALA A 12 36.04 5.74 6.66
C ALA A 12 35.09 5.61 5.45
N SER A 13 35.61 5.11 4.32
CA SER A 13 34.83 4.86 3.10
C SER A 13 33.71 3.83 3.25
N GLU A 14 33.71 3.02 4.31
CA GLU A 14 32.70 1.99 4.56
C GLU A 14 31.69 2.37 5.64
N ARG A 15 31.89 3.53 6.29
CA ARG A 15 30.97 4.01 7.31
C ARG A 15 29.74 4.67 6.67
N PRO A 16 28.50 4.34 7.10
CA PRO A 16 27.29 4.82 6.44
C PRO A 16 27.17 6.34 6.30
N TYR A 17 27.60 7.11 7.30
CA TYR A 17 27.56 8.58 7.24
C TYR A 17 28.58 9.15 6.24
N GLU A 18 29.79 8.64 6.23
CA GLU A 18 30.86 9.03 5.32
C GLU A 18 30.53 8.63 3.88
N LYS A 19 29.96 7.43 3.68
CA LYS A 19 29.38 7.02 2.39
C LYS A 19 28.32 7.98 1.91
N PHE A 20 27.39 8.38 2.79
CA PHE A 20 26.34 9.33 2.43
C PHE A 20 26.93 10.67 1.96
N LEU A 21 27.92 11.19 2.67
CA LEU A 21 28.56 12.46 2.31
C LEU A 21 29.33 12.39 0.98
N SER A 22 29.87 11.22 0.62
CA SER A 22 30.65 11.05 -0.61
C SER A 22 29.81 10.62 -1.82
N LEU A 23 28.79 9.80 -1.65
CA LEU A 23 28.03 9.14 -2.73
C LEU A 23 26.57 9.63 -2.81
N GLY A 24 26.09 10.34 -1.80
CA GLY A 24 24.68 10.68 -1.66
C GLY A 24 23.82 9.45 -1.28
N ALA A 25 22.53 9.68 -1.03
CA ALA A 25 21.61 8.62 -0.61
C ALA A 25 21.46 7.47 -1.62
N SER A 26 21.49 7.79 -2.91
CA SER A 26 21.34 6.80 -3.98
C SER A 26 22.52 5.83 -4.13
N GLY A 27 23.67 6.17 -3.56
CA GLY A 27 24.87 5.31 -3.56
C GLY A 27 24.96 4.37 -2.34
N LEU A 28 23.98 4.40 -1.43
CA LEU A 28 23.96 3.58 -0.23
C LEU A 28 23.15 2.30 -0.44
N SER A 29 23.57 1.22 0.22
CA SER A 29 22.75 0.01 0.36
C SER A 29 21.61 0.22 1.33
N ASP A 30 20.59 -0.64 1.27
CA ASP A 30 19.47 -0.65 2.22
C ASP A 30 19.98 -0.77 3.68
N ALA A 31 21.00 -1.58 3.90
CA ALA A 31 21.63 -1.73 5.22
C ALA A 31 22.31 -0.43 5.69
N ASP A 32 23.00 0.28 4.81
CA ASP A 32 23.61 1.58 5.15
C ASP A 32 22.55 2.62 5.50
N LEU A 33 21.46 2.70 4.73
CA LEU A 33 20.34 3.62 5.00
C LEU A 33 19.69 3.35 6.35
N LEU A 34 19.39 2.07 6.65
CA LEU A 34 18.84 1.68 7.94
C LEU A 34 19.85 1.93 9.08
N ALA A 35 21.15 1.72 8.85
CA ALA A 35 22.18 2.00 9.85
C ALA A 35 22.25 3.47 10.24
N ILE A 36 22.06 4.39 9.30
CA ILE A 36 21.97 5.83 9.57
C ILE A 36 20.76 6.15 10.48
N ILE A 37 19.63 5.46 10.29
CA ILE A 37 18.41 5.65 11.07
C ILE A 37 18.56 5.08 12.49
N ILE A 38 19.07 3.85 12.60
CA ILE A 38 19.24 3.12 13.87
C ILE A 38 20.36 3.71 14.72
N LYS A 39 21.39 4.28 14.09
CA LYS A 39 22.55 5.00 14.64
C LYS A 39 23.53 4.14 15.45
N THR A 40 23.06 3.27 16.33
CA THR A 40 23.92 2.56 17.28
C THR A 40 23.62 1.07 17.30
N GLY A 41 24.67 0.25 17.36
CA GLY A 41 24.58 -1.17 17.62
C GLY A 41 24.42 -1.49 19.12
N THR A 42 24.82 -2.71 19.45
CA THR A 42 24.96 -3.21 20.82
C THR A 42 26.46 -3.46 21.13
N ARG A 43 26.73 -4.03 22.31
CA ARG A 43 28.09 -4.47 22.65
C ARG A 43 28.61 -5.59 21.71
N ASP A 44 27.70 -6.47 21.25
CA ASP A 44 28.03 -7.69 20.53
C ASP A 44 27.78 -7.60 19.02
N LYS A 45 26.90 -6.66 18.59
CA LYS A 45 26.52 -6.45 17.18
C LYS A 45 26.72 -5.01 16.76
N THR A 46 27.32 -4.82 15.59
CA THR A 46 27.36 -3.49 14.96
C THR A 46 25.96 -3.09 14.50
N VAL A 47 25.74 -1.82 14.19
CA VAL A 47 24.46 -1.39 13.61
C VAL A 47 24.23 -2.03 12.23
N ILE A 48 25.28 -2.31 11.46
CA ILE A 48 25.16 -3.03 10.17
C ILE A 48 24.67 -4.46 10.39
N ASP A 49 25.19 -5.18 11.39
CA ASP A 49 24.70 -6.53 11.71
C ASP A 49 23.19 -6.49 12.06
N ILE A 50 22.75 -5.50 12.84
CA ILE A 50 21.34 -5.33 13.21
C ILE A 50 20.46 -5.04 11.97
N THR A 51 20.96 -4.21 11.04
CA THR A 51 20.20 -3.92 9.81
C THR A 51 20.10 -5.13 8.89
N GLN A 52 21.15 -5.97 8.86
CA GLN A 52 21.11 -7.24 8.15
C GLN A 52 20.10 -8.21 8.77
N ASP A 53 19.98 -8.28 10.10
CA ASP A 53 18.94 -9.09 10.75
C ASP A 53 17.53 -8.65 10.32
N ILE A 54 17.28 -7.33 10.23
CA ILE A 54 16.01 -6.79 9.76
C ILE A 54 15.76 -7.18 8.29
N LEU A 55 16.77 -7.05 7.44
CA LEU A 55 16.65 -7.30 6.00
C LEU A 55 16.60 -8.79 5.65
N SER A 56 17.19 -9.68 6.47
CA SER A 56 17.29 -11.12 6.20
C SER A 56 16.01 -11.92 6.42
N GLY A 57 14.90 -11.30 6.82
CA GLY A 57 13.62 -11.96 7.04
C GLY A 57 13.03 -12.55 5.76
N ARG A 58 11.70 -12.73 5.75
CA ARG A 58 10.96 -13.46 4.71
C ARG A 58 11.25 -13.04 3.26
N HIS A 59 11.53 -11.77 3.00
CA HIS A 59 11.73 -11.22 1.65
C HIS A 59 13.18 -10.87 1.29
N GLY A 60 14.10 -10.87 2.24
CA GLY A 60 15.49 -10.52 1.98
C GLY A 60 15.73 -9.05 1.55
N ASN A 61 14.80 -8.13 1.83
CA ASN A 61 14.84 -6.73 1.41
C ASN A 61 14.02 -5.81 2.35
N LEU A 62 13.84 -4.54 1.98
CA LEU A 62 13.10 -3.53 2.75
C LEU A 62 11.61 -3.85 2.99
N LEU A 63 11.00 -4.78 2.24
CA LEU A 63 9.62 -5.23 2.51
C LEU A 63 9.49 -5.86 3.90
N ASN A 64 10.55 -6.51 4.39
CA ASN A 64 10.55 -7.05 5.76
C ASN A 64 10.28 -5.96 6.80
N LEU A 65 10.88 -4.78 6.65
CA LEU A 65 10.65 -3.66 7.56
C LEU A 65 9.19 -3.23 7.58
N TYR A 66 8.52 -3.31 6.45
CA TYR A 66 7.09 -3.00 6.34
C TYR A 66 6.21 -4.05 7.01
N GLU A 67 6.48 -5.33 6.76
CA GLU A 67 5.67 -6.46 7.23
C GLU A 67 5.87 -6.77 8.72
N MET A 68 7.10 -6.60 9.22
CA MET A 68 7.39 -6.86 10.64
C MET A 68 6.49 -6.06 11.56
N SER A 69 5.90 -6.73 12.54
CA SER A 69 5.17 -6.10 13.62
C SER A 69 6.10 -5.31 14.54
N TYR A 70 5.52 -4.47 15.40
CA TYR A 70 6.28 -3.76 16.42
C TYR A 70 6.96 -4.74 17.39
N GLU A 71 6.27 -5.81 17.77
CA GLU A 71 6.75 -6.85 18.68
C GLU A 71 7.92 -7.63 18.05
N GLU A 72 7.83 -7.96 16.77
CA GLU A 72 8.92 -8.62 16.04
C GLU A 72 10.17 -7.74 15.98
N LEU A 73 10.00 -6.45 15.73
CA LEU A 73 11.14 -5.51 15.78
C LEU A 73 11.77 -5.45 17.18
N LEU A 74 10.98 -5.44 18.24
CA LEU A 74 11.49 -5.46 19.61
C LEU A 74 12.24 -6.75 19.96
N SER A 75 11.97 -7.86 19.29
CA SER A 75 12.66 -9.12 19.49
C SER A 75 14.10 -9.12 18.97
N ILE A 76 14.47 -8.15 18.12
CA ILE A 76 15.80 -8.02 17.55
C ILE A 76 16.75 -7.38 18.59
N PRO A 77 17.84 -8.06 18.99
CA PRO A 77 18.81 -7.51 19.93
C PRO A 77 19.40 -6.18 19.43
N GLY A 78 19.20 -5.12 20.21
CA GLY A 78 19.66 -3.77 19.87
C GLY A 78 18.57 -2.86 19.29
N ILE A 79 17.37 -3.38 19.06
CA ILE A 79 16.16 -2.61 18.74
C ILE A 79 15.31 -2.46 19.99
N GLY A 80 15.39 -1.30 20.63
CA GLY A 80 14.49 -0.91 21.72
C GLY A 80 13.25 -0.16 21.18
N GLN A 81 12.35 0.20 22.09
CA GLN A 81 11.07 0.86 21.76
C GLN A 81 11.23 2.06 20.81
N ILE A 82 12.17 2.96 21.09
CA ILE A 82 12.38 4.16 20.27
C ILE A 82 12.76 3.79 18.83
N LYS A 83 13.71 2.86 18.66
CA LYS A 83 14.16 2.41 17.33
C LYS A 83 13.04 1.70 16.56
N ALA A 84 12.27 0.84 17.24
CA ALA A 84 11.13 0.15 16.63
C ALA A 84 10.07 1.15 16.13
N ILE A 85 9.74 2.17 16.94
CA ILE A 85 8.82 3.24 16.54
C ILE A 85 9.37 4.03 15.34
N GLN A 86 10.65 4.41 15.35
CA GLN A 86 11.29 5.12 14.23
C GLN A 86 11.21 4.31 12.92
N LEU A 87 11.50 3.02 12.99
CA LEU A 87 11.44 2.12 11.82
C LEU A 87 10.02 1.98 11.28
N LYS A 88 9.02 1.79 12.15
CA LYS A 88 7.61 1.75 11.74
C LYS A 88 7.12 3.09 11.18
N ALA A 89 7.55 4.22 11.76
CA ALA A 89 7.22 5.54 11.25
C ALA A 89 7.79 5.78 9.84
N ILE A 90 9.02 5.35 9.58
CA ILE A 90 9.64 5.48 8.25
C ILE A 90 8.94 4.60 7.24
N ALA A 91 8.62 3.34 7.58
CA ALA A 91 7.84 2.46 6.72
C ALA A 91 6.50 3.10 6.33
N GLU A 92 5.76 3.64 7.30
CA GLU A 92 4.49 4.33 7.05
C GLU A 92 4.65 5.60 6.20
N LEU A 93 5.68 6.42 6.47
CA LEU A 93 5.97 7.62 5.65
C LEU A 93 6.29 7.25 4.20
N SER A 94 7.05 6.19 3.98
CA SER A 94 7.38 5.70 2.64
C SER A 94 6.13 5.29 1.86
N LEU A 95 5.18 4.62 2.52
CA LEU A 95 3.87 4.30 1.93
C LEU A 95 3.06 5.53 1.59
N ARG A 96 2.99 6.51 2.50
CA ARG A 96 2.25 7.76 2.25
C ARG A 96 2.84 8.53 1.08
N ILE A 97 4.17 8.58 0.98
CA ILE A 97 4.87 9.21 -0.16
C ILE A 97 4.55 8.47 -1.47
N ALA A 98 4.61 7.15 -1.47
CA ALA A 98 4.27 6.34 -2.64
C ALA A 98 2.81 6.55 -3.06
N LYS A 99 1.87 6.55 -2.11
CA LYS A 99 0.46 6.87 -2.35
C LYS A 99 0.28 8.28 -2.94
N THR A 100 0.95 9.28 -2.39
CA THR A 100 0.83 10.68 -2.88
C THR A 100 1.29 10.79 -4.32
N LYS A 101 2.40 10.16 -4.70
CA LYS A 101 2.87 10.15 -6.10
C LYS A 101 1.90 9.42 -7.03
N LYS A 102 1.36 8.26 -6.60
CA LYS A 102 0.35 7.53 -7.38
C LYS A 102 -0.94 8.33 -7.54
N VAL A 103 -1.43 8.99 -6.47
CA VAL A 103 -2.65 9.81 -6.53
C VAL A 103 -2.57 10.92 -7.58
N GLN A 104 -1.43 11.60 -7.72
CA GLN A 104 -1.24 12.64 -8.73
C GLN A 104 -1.22 12.11 -10.18
N SER A 105 -0.98 10.82 -10.37
CA SER A 105 -0.92 10.16 -11.68
C SER A 105 -2.18 9.35 -12.02
N ILE A 106 -3.09 9.13 -11.06
CA ILE A 106 -4.33 8.40 -11.32
C ILE A 106 -5.21 9.25 -12.23
N ARG A 107 -5.24 8.86 -13.49
CA ARG A 107 -6.28 9.26 -14.42
C ARG A 107 -7.05 8.00 -14.78
N MET A 108 -8.36 8.11 -14.82
CA MET A 108 -9.24 7.00 -15.20
C MET A 108 -9.17 6.76 -16.73
N ASN A 109 -7.94 6.53 -17.23
CA ASN A 109 -7.72 6.30 -18.65
C ASN A 109 -7.57 4.81 -18.98
N ASN A 110 -7.34 3.97 -17.95
CA ASN A 110 -7.06 2.56 -18.11
C ASN A 110 -7.34 1.82 -16.79
N PRO A 111 -8.14 0.73 -16.79
CA PRO A 111 -8.40 -0.12 -15.63
C PRO A 111 -7.14 -0.63 -14.94
N GLN A 112 -6.11 -1.01 -15.72
CA GLN A 112 -4.81 -1.44 -15.20
C GLN A 112 -4.20 -0.42 -14.22
N THR A 113 -4.22 0.86 -14.57
CA THR A 113 -3.63 1.91 -13.71
C THR A 113 -4.35 2.01 -12.35
N ILE A 114 -5.66 1.81 -12.35
CA ILE A 114 -6.48 1.80 -11.13
C ILE A 114 -6.21 0.51 -10.34
N ALA A 115 -6.20 -0.63 -11.01
CA ALA A 115 -5.89 -1.92 -10.39
C ALA A 115 -4.50 -1.90 -9.73
N ASP A 116 -3.46 -1.42 -10.42
CA ASP A 116 -2.09 -1.30 -9.90
C ASP A 116 -2.01 -0.39 -8.66
N TYR A 117 -2.83 0.65 -8.61
CA TYR A 117 -2.87 1.54 -7.45
C TYR A 117 -3.42 0.84 -6.21
N TYR A 118 -4.48 0.02 -6.36
CA TYR A 118 -5.14 -0.64 -5.25
C TYR A 118 -4.59 -2.04 -4.96
N MET A 119 -3.81 -2.64 -5.87
CA MET A 119 -3.29 -4.01 -5.78
C MET A 119 -2.67 -4.30 -4.41
N GLU A 120 -1.63 -3.54 -4.04
CA GLU A 120 -0.91 -3.78 -2.78
C GLU A 120 -1.74 -3.48 -1.52
N GLN A 121 -2.82 -2.72 -1.64
CA GLN A 121 -3.70 -2.44 -0.52
C GLN A 121 -4.73 -3.54 -0.28
N MET A 122 -5.09 -4.27 -1.35
CA MET A 122 -6.28 -5.13 -1.35
C MET A 122 -5.95 -6.62 -1.49
N ARG A 123 -4.92 -7.00 -2.24
CA ARG A 123 -4.62 -8.43 -2.52
C ARG A 123 -4.31 -9.29 -1.29
N HIS A 124 -3.78 -8.68 -0.22
CA HIS A 124 -3.41 -9.40 1.01
C HIS A 124 -4.49 -9.40 2.09
N LEU A 125 -5.64 -8.79 1.82
CA LEU A 125 -6.72 -8.73 2.79
C LEU A 125 -7.41 -10.08 2.93
N THR A 126 -7.56 -10.53 4.17
CA THR A 126 -8.23 -11.81 4.51
C THR A 126 -9.75 -11.75 4.46
N ASN A 127 -10.31 -10.54 4.33
CA ASN A 127 -11.75 -10.32 4.16
C ASN A 127 -11.97 -9.55 2.87
N GLU A 128 -13.13 -9.73 2.26
CA GLU A 128 -13.58 -8.86 1.18
C GLU A 128 -13.74 -7.43 1.70
N VAL A 129 -13.24 -6.47 0.94
CA VAL A 129 -13.32 -5.04 1.22
C VAL A 129 -13.79 -4.34 -0.04
N VAL A 130 -14.79 -3.46 0.10
CA VAL A 130 -15.30 -2.65 -0.99
C VAL A 130 -14.84 -1.21 -0.82
N ILE A 131 -14.26 -0.66 -1.88
CA ILE A 131 -13.83 0.74 -1.98
C ILE A 131 -14.52 1.36 -3.19
N CYS A 132 -14.95 2.61 -3.08
CA CYS A 132 -15.38 3.39 -4.22
C CYS A 132 -14.38 4.54 -4.45
N ALA A 133 -13.86 4.64 -5.67
CA ALA A 133 -13.01 5.72 -6.13
C ALA A 133 -13.84 6.74 -6.93
N TYR A 134 -13.60 8.02 -6.70
CA TYR A 134 -14.39 9.16 -7.21
C TYR A 134 -13.53 10.00 -8.14
N PHE A 135 -14.10 10.42 -9.28
CA PHE A 135 -13.40 11.20 -10.29
C PHE A 135 -14.28 12.36 -10.79
N ASP A 136 -13.64 13.45 -11.20
CA ASP A 136 -14.33 14.55 -11.84
C ASP A 136 -14.62 14.29 -13.34
N VAL A 137 -15.28 15.23 -14.00
CA VAL A 137 -15.59 15.16 -15.42
C VAL A 137 -14.34 15.02 -16.32
N LYS A 138 -13.19 15.50 -15.86
CA LYS A 138 -11.89 15.36 -16.55
C LYS A 138 -11.13 14.10 -16.16
N SER A 139 -11.81 13.16 -15.49
CA SER A 139 -11.23 11.90 -14.99
C SER A 139 -10.06 12.10 -14.02
N ARG A 140 -10.03 13.21 -13.27
CA ARG A 140 -9.06 13.44 -12.20
C ARG A 140 -9.58 12.82 -10.91
N PHE A 141 -8.72 12.11 -10.21
CA PHE A 141 -9.05 11.47 -8.94
C PHE A 141 -9.36 12.50 -7.85
N LEU A 142 -10.52 12.33 -7.22
CA LEU A 142 -11.01 13.19 -6.13
C LEU A 142 -10.88 12.54 -4.75
N GLY A 143 -10.42 11.28 -4.71
CA GLY A 143 -10.29 10.47 -3.51
C GLY A 143 -11.13 9.21 -3.58
N ASP A 144 -11.01 8.38 -2.56
CA ASP A 144 -11.77 7.16 -2.39
C ASP A 144 -12.51 7.13 -1.05
N LYS A 145 -13.34 6.11 -0.88
CA LYS A 145 -14.03 5.83 0.37
C LYS A 145 -14.13 4.33 0.56
N PHE A 146 -13.79 3.87 1.75
CA PHE A 146 -14.13 2.54 2.22
C PHE A 146 -15.66 2.44 2.39
N ILE A 147 -16.27 1.43 1.78
CA ILE A 147 -17.72 1.24 1.77
C ILE A 147 -18.14 0.12 2.73
N SER A 148 -17.51 -1.06 2.63
CA SER A 148 -17.88 -2.19 3.48
C SER A 148 -16.71 -3.18 3.64
N LYS A 149 -16.83 -4.02 4.69
CA LYS A 149 -15.97 -5.17 4.95
C LYS A 149 -16.84 -6.40 5.19
N GLY A 150 -16.54 -7.50 4.52
CA GLY A 150 -17.29 -8.74 4.52
C GLY A 150 -17.81 -9.08 3.14
N SER A 151 -18.42 -10.26 2.98
CA SER A 151 -18.93 -10.77 1.71
C SER A 151 -19.80 -9.74 0.97
N LEU A 152 -19.54 -9.58 -0.32
CA LEU A 152 -20.24 -8.63 -1.18
C LEU A 152 -21.65 -9.16 -1.44
N SER A 153 -22.62 -8.75 -0.61
CA SER A 153 -24.02 -9.01 -0.87
C SER A 153 -24.74 -7.71 -1.19
N SER A 154 -25.79 -7.79 -1.96
CA SER A 154 -26.62 -6.64 -2.34
C SER A 154 -27.21 -5.87 -1.13
N SER A 155 -27.22 -6.49 0.06
CA SER A 155 -27.65 -5.88 1.32
C SER A 155 -26.54 -5.17 2.07
N VAL A 156 -25.25 -5.40 1.74
CA VAL A 156 -24.08 -4.88 2.47
C VAL A 156 -23.51 -3.63 1.82
N VAL A 157 -23.64 -3.50 0.48
CA VAL A 157 -23.16 -2.30 -0.23
C VAL A 157 -24.21 -1.19 -0.18
N ASP A 158 -23.91 -0.16 0.59
CA ASP A 158 -24.76 1.03 0.71
C ASP A 158 -24.56 1.98 -0.49
N ILE A 159 -25.35 1.74 -1.55
CA ILE A 159 -25.38 2.56 -2.77
C ILE A 159 -25.70 4.04 -2.43
N GLY A 160 -26.59 4.29 -1.47
CA GLY A 160 -26.92 5.65 -1.03
C GLY A 160 -25.73 6.38 -0.44
N SER A 161 -24.86 5.67 0.31
CA SER A 161 -23.62 6.24 0.84
C SER A 161 -22.59 6.54 -0.24
N ILE A 162 -22.51 5.70 -1.29
CA ILE A 162 -21.65 5.94 -2.45
C ILE A 162 -22.09 7.20 -3.17
N ILE A 163 -23.38 7.29 -3.52
CA ILE A 163 -23.93 8.44 -4.25
C ILE A 163 -23.79 9.73 -3.44
N ARG A 164 -24.12 9.72 -2.16
CA ARG A 164 -23.98 10.88 -1.27
C ARG A 164 -22.55 11.41 -1.27
N THR A 165 -21.56 10.51 -1.15
CA THR A 165 -20.17 10.88 -1.21
C THR A 165 -19.75 11.43 -2.58
N ALA A 166 -20.29 10.89 -3.66
CA ALA A 166 -20.06 11.41 -5.00
C ALA A 166 -20.57 12.86 -5.14
N LEU A 167 -21.77 13.13 -4.66
CA LEU A 167 -22.33 14.49 -4.65
C LEU A 167 -21.50 15.45 -3.81
N ASP A 168 -21.11 15.06 -2.59
CA ASP A 168 -20.28 15.88 -1.70
C ASP A 168 -18.90 16.22 -2.33
N LYS A 169 -18.36 15.30 -3.14
CA LYS A 169 -17.08 15.51 -3.83
C LYS A 169 -17.23 16.19 -5.21
N ASN A 170 -18.45 16.47 -5.66
CA ASN A 170 -18.74 16.89 -7.04
C ASN A 170 -18.13 15.90 -8.07
N ALA A 171 -18.20 14.61 -7.77
CA ALA A 171 -17.75 13.56 -8.67
C ALA A 171 -18.81 13.34 -9.75
N SER A 172 -18.35 13.13 -10.99
CA SER A 172 -19.19 12.75 -12.14
C SER A 172 -18.95 11.31 -12.58
N LYS A 173 -17.90 10.67 -12.03
CA LYS A 173 -17.52 9.32 -12.40
C LYS A 173 -17.08 8.53 -11.18
N LEU A 174 -17.39 7.23 -11.19
CA LEU A 174 -17.08 6.27 -10.14
C LEU A 174 -16.31 5.08 -10.71
N VAL A 175 -15.45 4.50 -9.88
CA VAL A 175 -14.95 3.13 -10.04
C VAL A 175 -15.20 2.39 -8.73
N LEU A 176 -15.90 1.27 -8.80
CA LEU A 176 -16.07 0.38 -7.68
C LEU A 176 -14.90 -0.62 -7.66
N LEU A 177 -14.37 -0.92 -6.48
CA LEU A 177 -13.31 -1.90 -6.31
C LEU A 177 -13.64 -2.82 -5.15
N HIS A 178 -13.35 -4.11 -5.30
CA HIS A 178 -13.29 -5.03 -4.18
C HIS A 178 -12.24 -6.11 -4.41
N ASN A 179 -11.83 -6.78 -3.35
CA ASN A 179 -10.88 -7.89 -3.43
C ASN A 179 -11.57 -9.23 -3.18
N HIS A 180 -11.07 -10.26 -3.81
CA HIS A 180 -11.38 -11.65 -3.47
C HIS A 180 -10.23 -12.25 -2.65
N PRO A 181 -10.44 -12.60 -1.37
CA PRO A 181 -9.40 -13.23 -0.54
C PRO A 181 -8.92 -14.59 -1.06
N SER A 182 -9.69 -15.23 -1.93
CA SER A 182 -9.29 -16.49 -2.61
C SER A 182 -8.16 -16.28 -3.62
N GLY A 183 -7.93 -15.03 -4.07
CA GLY A 183 -7.04 -14.69 -5.17
C GLY A 183 -7.66 -14.79 -6.57
N ASP A 184 -8.77 -15.51 -6.73
CA ASP A 184 -9.51 -15.61 -8.01
C ASP A 184 -10.40 -14.39 -8.21
N CYS A 185 -10.11 -13.57 -9.23
CA CYS A 185 -10.84 -12.35 -9.54
C CYS A 185 -12.09 -12.57 -10.43
N THR A 186 -12.54 -13.81 -10.65
CA THR A 186 -13.75 -14.10 -11.43
C THR A 186 -14.99 -13.52 -10.74
N PRO A 187 -15.82 -12.72 -11.46
CA PRO A 187 -17.00 -12.10 -10.88
C PRO A 187 -18.04 -13.12 -10.40
N SER A 188 -18.59 -12.91 -9.22
CA SER A 188 -19.74 -13.64 -8.72
C SER A 188 -21.06 -13.05 -9.24
N ARG A 189 -22.18 -13.78 -9.04
CA ARG A 189 -23.52 -13.24 -9.32
C ARG A 189 -23.86 -12.01 -8.46
N ASN A 190 -23.34 -11.96 -7.25
CA ASN A 190 -23.55 -10.82 -6.36
C ASN A 190 -22.80 -9.57 -6.86
N ASP A 191 -21.59 -9.73 -7.41
CA ASP A 191 -20.80 -8.63 -7.97
C ASP A 191 -21.54 -7.99 -9.15
N ILE A 192 -22.10 -8.82 -10.04
CA ILE A 192 -22.93 -8.35 -11.15
C ILE A 192 -24.14 -7.60 -10.62
N ALA A 193 -24.90 -8.17 -9.67
CA ALA A 193 -26.10 -7.55 -9.14
C ALA A 193 -25.81 -6.21 -8.42
N VAL A 194 -24.68 -6.09 -7.71
CA VAL A 194 -24.26 -4.82 -7.08
C VAL A 194 -23.88 -3.79 -8.13
N THR A 195 -23.21 -4.22 -9.20
CA THR A 195 -22.83 -3.36 -10.32
C THR A 195 -24.05 -2.78 -10.99
N ASP A 196 -25.03 -3.61 -11.35
CA ASP A 196 -26.28 -3.17 -11.98
C ASP A 196 -27.05 -2.15 -11.13
N ARG A 197 -27.17 -2.43 -9.83
CA ARG A 197 -27.82 -1.51 -8.89
C ARG A 197 -27.09 -0.17 -8.75
N LEU A 198 -25.74 -0.19 -8.80
CA LEU A 198 -24.95 1.04 -8.71
C LEU A 198 -25.08 1.84 -10.00
N ILE A 199 -25.10 1.21 -11.17
CA ILE A 199 -25.35 1.87 -12.47
C ILE A 199 -26.72 2.56 -12.44
N GLU A 200 -27.76 1.82 -12.08
CA GLU A 200 -29.12 2.36 -12.01
C GLU A 200 -29.21 3.54 -11.03
N GLY A 201 -28.72 3.36 -9.80
CA GLY A 201 -28.79 4.36 -8.75
C GLY A 201 -27.97 5.62 -9.04
N SER A 202 -26.74 5.48 -9.55
CA SER A 202 -25.86 6.62 -9.86
C SER A 202 -26.31 7.36 -11.13
N GLY A 203 -26.87 6.63 -12.08
CA GLY A 203 -27.40 7.20 -13.33
C GLY A 203 -28.50 8.24 -13.12
N ILE A 204 -29.34 8.07 -12.08
CA ILE A 204 -30.40 9.06 -11.71
C ILE A 204 -29.76 10.43 -11.43
N PHE A 205 -28.53 10.47 -10.91
CA PHE A 205 -27.81 11.70 -10.57
C PHE A 205 -26.79 12.12 -11.64
N SER A 206 -26.84 11.49 -12.83
CA SER A 206 -25.86 11.72 -13.90
C SER A 206 -24.42 11.45 -13.48
N ILE A 207 -24.22 10.48 -12.58
CA ILE A 207 -22.92 10.00 -12.15
C ILE A 207 -22.67 8.65 -12.83
N GLU A 208 -21.60 8.57 -13.62
CA GLU A 208 -21.25 7.39 -14.41
C GLU A 208 -20.47 6.38 -13.57
N LEU A 209 -20.90 5.12 -13.49
CA LEU A 209 -20.03 4.02 -13.07
C LEU A 209 -19.18 3.59 -14.27
N CYS A 210 -17.90 3.94 -14.25
CA CYS A 210 -17.01 3.70 -15.38
C CYS A 210 -16.35 2.32 -15.36
N ASP A 211 -16.20 1.73 -14.18
CA ASP A 211 -15.70 0.37 -14.02
C ASP A 211 -16.06 -0.22 -12.66
N HIS A 212 -16.07 -1.55 -12.60
CA HIS A 212 -16.01 -2.33 -11.37
C HIS A 212 -14.81 -3.26 -11.50
N ILE A 213 -13.83 -3.10 -10.60
CA ILE A 213 -12.56 -3.83 -10.64
C ILE A 213 -12.48 -4.77 -9.46
N ILE A 214 -12.30 -6.06 -9.73
CA ILE A 214 -12.05 -7.10 -8.73
C ILE A 214 -10.56 -7.36 -8.65
N ILE A 215 -10.00 -7.28 -7.45
CA ILE A 215 -8.57 -7.51 -7.18
C ILE A 215 -8.38 -8.93 -6.66
N GLY A 216 -7.61 -9.72 -7.38
CA GLY A 216 -7.11 -11.04 -6.99
C GLY A 216 -5.66 -10.99 -6.51
N ASP A 217 -4.94 -12.11 -6.59
CA ASP A 217 -3.51 -12.18 -6.26
C ASP A 217 -2.65 -11.85 -7.48
N ASN A 218 -2.17 -10.62 -7.56
CA ASN A 218 -1.44 -10.05 -8.71
C ASN A 218 -2.22 -10.03 -10.04
N GLU A 219 -3.53 -10.26 -9.98
CA GLU A 219 -4.46 -10.23 -11.10
C GLU A 219 -5.65 -9.36 -10.77
N TYR A 220 -6.33 -8.88 -11.80
CA TYR A 220 -7.57 -8.13 -11.64
C TYR A 220 -8.57 -8.50 -12.73
N TYR A 221 -9.84 -8.25 -12.47
CA TYR A 221 -10.91 -8.34 -13.44
C TYR A 221 -11.61 -6.99 -13.55
N SER A 222 -11.71 -6.42 -14.76
CA SER A 222 -12.42 -5.19 -15.05
C SER A 222 -13.72 -5.51 -15.78
N PHE A 223 -14.84 -5.01 -15.28
CA PHE A 223 -16.15 -5.16 -15.93
C PHE A 223 -16.18 -4.39 -17.25
N TYR A 224 -15.52 -3.23 -17.32
CA TYR A 224 -15.41 -2.44 -18.52
C TYR A 224 -14.64 -3.18 -19.64
N GLU A 225 -13.46 -3.73 -19.34
CA GLU A 225 -12.64 -4.49 -20.32
C GLU A 225 -13.38 -5.72 -20.83
N ASN A 226 -14.21 -6.34 -19.98
CA ASN A 226 -14.99 -7.52 -20.31
C ASN A 226 -16.40 -7.20 -20.82
N LYS A 227 -16.72 -5.92 -21.09
CA LYS A 227 -17.98 -5.46 -21.70
C LYS A 227 -19.22 -5.83 -20.88
N LEU A 228 -19.11 -5.80 -19.56
CA LEU A 228 -20.21 -5.97 -18.62
C LEU A 228 -20.77 -4.61 -18.14
N ILE A 229 -20.08 -3.53 -18.47
CA ILE A 229 -20.49 -2.14 -18.31
C ILE A 229 -20.26 -1.41 -19.64
#